data_1354f3d2969ab21fd842a324547fad6a
#
_entry.id   1354f3d2969ab21fd842a324547fad6a
#
_cell.length_a   1.000
_cell.length_b   1.000
_cell.length_c   1.000
_cell.angle_alpha   90.00
_cell.angle_beta   90.00
_cell.angle_gamma   90.00
#
_symmetry.space_group_name_H-M   'P 1'
#
loop_
_entity.id
_entity.type
_entity.pdbx_description
1 polymer ?
#
loop_
_entity_poly.entity_id
_entity_poly.type
_entity_poly.pdbx_seq_one_letter_code
_entity_poly.pdbx_strand_id
1 'polypeptide(L)'
;MKGKELIFRFKSGAYDIISVLHKKGEDYSYLDPFVGRWQMTKYVVGQQEFIVKDGECLYGSIVASSLGATLYLNYPENGQCNKTINSYEWVKEGGKYYNVSNPAEKTLWDINFSNNNRYMTFAIDGDNGRIIMHFTKVK
;
A
#
# COMPACT_ATOMS: atom_id res chain seq x y z
N MET A 1 -23.65 2.93 -13.27
CA MET A 1 -23.85 1.88 -12.25
C MET A 1 -22.61 1.73 -11.41
N LYS A 2 -22.77 1.67 -10.11
CA LYS A 2 -21.63 1.46 -9.20
C LYS A 2 -21.08 0.07 -9.35
N GLY A 3 -19.77 -0.03 -9.55
CA GLY A 3 -19.11 -1.31 -9.60
C GLY A 3 -18.97 -1.97 -8.24
N LYS A 4 -18.92 -3.27 -8.21
CA LYS A 4 -18.68 -4.05 -7.00
C LYS A 4 -17.27 -4.62 -7.06
N GLU A 5 -16.58 -4.58 -5.93
CA GLU A 5 -15.28 -5.23 -5.82
C GLU A 5 -15.46 -6.72 -5.58
N LEU A 6 -14.67 -7.54 -6.25
CA LEU A 6 -14.55 -8.96 -5.94
C LEU A 6 -13.19 -9.16 -5.26
N ILE A 7 -13.23 -9.53 -4.00
CA ILE A 7 -12.04 -9.57 -3.15
C ILE A 7 -11.73 -11.01 -2.77
N PHE A 8 -10.47 -11.42 -2.98
CA PHE A 8 -9.98 -12.74 -2.61
C PHE A 8 -8.81 -12.57 -1.63
N ARG A 9 -8.74 -13.42 -0.64
CA ARG A 9 -7.57 -13.53 0.22
C ARG A 9 -7.08 -14.96 0.19
N PHE A 10 -5.77 -15.13 -0.07
CA PHE A 10 -5.17 -16.46 -0.09
C PHE A 10 -3.73 -16.40 0.40
N LYS A 11 -3.24 -17.54 0.81
CA LYS A 11 -1.86 -17.70 1.26
C LYS A 11 -1.11 -18.59 0.28
N SER A 12 0.11 -18.18 -0.06
CA SER A 12 1.01 -18.95 -0.91
C SER A 12 2.37 -18.99 -0.23
N GLY A 13 2.69 -20.12 0.40
CA GLY A 13 3.90 -20.25 1.20
C GLY A 13 3.92 -19.25 2.35
N ALA A 14 4.93 -18.38 2.39
CA ALA A 14 5.08 -17.34 3.39
C ALA A 14 4.28 -16.07 3.05
N TYR A 15 3.61 -16.02 1.89
CA TYR A 15 2.92 -14.82 1.43
C TYR A 15 1.43 -14.88 1.73
N ASP A 16 0.90 -13.75 2.21
CA ASP A 16 -0.53 -13.53 2.43
C ASP A 16 -0.97 -12.44 1.46
N ILE A 17 -1.88 -12.77 0.54
CA ILE A 17 -2.22 -11.91 -0.58
C ILE A 17 -3.73 -11.62 -0.57
N ILE A 18 -4.06 -10.33 -0.66
CA ILE A 18 -5.43 -9.87 -0.91
C ILE A 18 -5.49 -9.37 -2.34
N SER A 19 -6.28 -10.04 -3.17
CA SER A 19 -6.48 -9.64 -4.55
C SER A 19 -7.86 -9.06 -4.73
N VAL A 20 -7.97 -8.08 -5.61
CA VAL A 20 -9.24 -7.43 -5.92
C VAL A 20 -9.46 -7.38 -7.43
N LEU A 21 -10.67 -7.66 -7.85
CA LEU A 21 -11.08 -7.57 -9.25
C LEU A 21 -12.18 -6.52 -9.38
N HIS A 22 -12.01 -5.63 -10.35
CA HIS A 22 -13.01 -4.66 -10.76
C HIS A 22 -13.49 -4.98 -12.16
N LYS A 23 -14.79 -4.89 -12.37
CA LYS A 23 -15.36 -5.13 -13.69
C LYS A 23 -15.12 -3.91 -14.58
N LYS A 24 -14.59 -4.15 -15.77
CA LYS A 24 -14.33 -3.09 -16.73
C LYS A 24 -15.62 -2.37 -17.12
N GLY A 25 -15.58 -1.04 -17.17
CA GLY A 25 -16.73 -0.23 -17.56
C GLY A 25 -17.67 0.15 -16.42
N GLU A 26 -17.44 -0.36 -15.21
CA GLU A 26 -18.20 0.03 -14.02
C GLU A 26 -17.57 1.25 -13.35
N ASP A 27 -18.39 1.98 -12.57
CA ASP A 27 -17.94 3.17 -11.85
C ASP A 27 -17.48 2.81 -10.44
N TYR A 28 -16.19 3.06 -10.16
CA TYR A 28 -15.58 2.82 -8.83
C TYR A 28 -15.19 4.13 -8.14
N SER A 29 -15.60 5.29 -8.69
CA SER A 29 -15.23 6.59 -8.14
C SER A 29 -15.78 6.86 -6.73
N TYR A 30 -16.79 6.10 -6.31
CA TYR A 30 -17.37 6.22 -4.97
C TYR A 30 -16.50 5.61 -3.87
N LEU A 31 -15.51 4.80 -4.23
CA LEU A 31 -14.63 4.14 -3.27
C LEU A 31 -13.66 5.14 -2.65
N ASP A 32 -13.13 4.77 -1.48
CA ASP A 32 -12.15 5.59 -0.80
C ASP A 32 -10.94 5.87 -1.69
N PRO A 33 -10.31 7.06 -1.61
CA PRO A 33 -9.11 7.38 -2.39
C PRO A 33 -7.97 6.37 -2.24
N PHE A 34 -7.88 5.68 -1.10
CA PHE A 34 -6.86 4.66 -0.87
C PHE A 34 -7.05 3.43 -1.77
N VAL A 35 -8.30 3.14 -2.14
CA VAL A 35 -8.60 1.96 -2.97
C VAL A 35 -8.00 2.13 -4.36
N GLY A 36 -7.27 1.12 -4.81
CA GLY A 36 -6.65 1.10 -6.12
C GLY A 36 -5.26 0.49 -6.06
N ARG A 37 -4.50 0.74 -7.10
CA ARG A 37 -3.13 0.25 -7.20
C ARG A 37 -2.17 1.42 -7.15
N TRP A 38 -1.15 1.29 -6.31
CA TRP A 38 -0.17 2.34 -6.05
C TRP A 38 1.23 1.83 -6.34
N GLN A 39 2.03 2.65 -7.00
CA GLN A 39 3.42 2.35 -7.31
C GLN A 39 4.33 3.28 -6.52
N MET A 40 5.27 2.73 -5.75
CA MET A 40 6.23 3.54 -5.01
C MET A 40 7.22 4.19 -5.97
N THR A 41 7.48 5.48 -5.75
CA THR A 41 8.44 6.26 -6.55
C THR A 41 9.72 6.50 -5.76
N LYS A 42 9.61 6.65 -4.46
CA LYS A 42 10.77 6.83 -3.57
C LYS A 42 10.36 6.58 -2.13
N TYR A 43 11.34 6.38 -1.26
CA TYR A 43 11.12 6.50 0.17
C TYR A 43 12.21 7.37 0.80
N VAL A 44 11.88 7.98 1.93
CA VAL A 44 12.73 8.91 2.63
C VAL A 44 12.92 8.45 4.07
N VAL A 45 14.16 8.33 4.52
CA VAL A 45 14.51 8.03 5.91
C VAL A 45 15.42 9.13 6.40
N GLY A 46 14.95 9.93 7.35
CA GLY A 46 15.70 11.11 7.79
C GLY A 46 15.91 12.08 6.64
N GLN A 47 17.17 12.33 6.26
CA GLN A 47 17.51 13.22 5.16
C GLN A 47 17.92 12.47 3.89
N GLN A 48 17.83 11.13 3.89
CA GLN A 48 18.22 10.32 2.74
C GLN A 48 17.00 9.94 1.91
N GLU A 49 17.12 10.11 0.60
CA GLU A 49 16.12 9.69 -0.37
C GLU A 49 16.61 8.48 -1.15
N PHE A 50 15.74 7.50 -1.31
CA PHE A 50 16.00 6.30 -2.10
C PHE A 50 14.98 6.25 -3.23
N ILE A 51 15.45 6.50 -4.44
CA ILE A 51 14.57 6.60 -5.63
C ILE A 51 14.42 5.23 -6.26
N VAL A 52 13.17 4.87 -6.56
CA VAL A 52 12.87 3.62 -7.26
C VAL A 52 13.21 3.79 -8.73
N LYS A 53 14.03 2.88 -9.26
CA LYS A 53 14.45 2.88 -10.66
C LYS A 53 14.19 1.52 -11.29
N ASP A 54 13.83 1.53 -12.57
CA ASP A 54 13.59 0.30 -13.31
C ASP A 54 14.85 -0.56 -13.35
N GLY A 55 14.67 -1.86 -13.18
CA GLY A 55 15.76 -2.83 -13.23
C GLY A 55 16.58 -2.95 -11.96
N GLU A 56 16.31 -2.13 -10.96
CA GLU A 56 16.97 -2.21 -9.65
C GLU A 56 16.11 -2.97 -8.65
N CYS A 57 16.73 -3.41 -7.55
CA CYS A 57 16.05 -4.20 -6.53
C CYS A 57 14.88 -3.46 -5.88
N LEU A 58 15.10 -2.17 -5.53
CA LEU A 58 14.09 -1.41 -4.78
C LEU A 58 12.80 -1.28 -5.57
N TYR A 59 11.72 -1.75 -4.97
CA TYR A 59 10.40 -1.73 -5.58
C TYR A 59 9.35 -1.75 -4.48
N GLY A 60 8.26 -1.03 -4.68
CA GLY A 60 7.14 -1.06 -3.77
C GLY A 60 5.83 -0.83 -4.50
N SER A 61 4.82 -1.57 -4.11
CA SER A 61 3.47 -1.44 -4.68
C SER A 61 2.45 -1.78 -3.61
N ILE A 62 1.32 -1.07 -3.63
CA ILE A 62 0.18 -1.39 -2.78
C ILE A 62 -1.01 -1.66 -3.69
N VAL A 63 -1.70 -2.76 -3.43
CA VAL A 63 -3.00 -3.05 -4.05
C VAL A 63 -4.03 -3.02 -2.93
N ALA A 64 -4.91 -2.02 -2.94
CA ALA A 64 -5.88 -1.80 -1.89
C ALA A 64 -7.30 -1.98 -2.40
N SER A 65 -8.07 -2.76 -1.66
CA SER A 65 -9.52 -2.89 -1.80
C SER A 65 -10.21 -2.18 -0.64
N SER A 66 -11.53 -2.14 -0.65
CA SER A 66 -12.28 -1.51 0.44
C SER A 66 -12.14 -2.23 1.79
N LEU A 67 -11.64 -3.46 1.82
CA LEU A 67 -11.50 -4.24 3.05
C LEU A 67 -10.06 -4.51 3.46
N GLY A 68 -9.12 -4.48 2.52
CA GLY A 68 -7.75 -4.82 2.83
C GLY A 68 -6.78 -4.34 1.78
N ALA A 69 -5.50 -4.44 2.09
CA ALA A 69 -4.43 -4.01 1.21
C ALA A 69 -3.27 -5.00 1.27
N THR A 70 -2.61 -5.19 0.13
CA THR A 70 -1.40 -5.99 0.03
C THR A 70 -0.24 -5.07 -0.35
N LEU A 71 0.80 -5.11 0.47
CA LEU A 71 2.05 -4.38 0.20
C LEU A 71 3.08 -5.35 -0.35
N TYR A 72 3.57 -5.04 -1.54
CA TYR A 72 4.69 -5.72 -2.18
C TYR A 72 5.92 -4.85 -2.01
N LEU A 73 6.96 -5.36 -1.37
CA LEU A 73 8.16 -4.56 -1.12
C LEU A 73 9.41 -5.41 -1.40
N ASN A 74 10.25 -4.92 -2.29
CA ASN A 74 11.59 -5.45 -2.53
C ASN A 74 12.60 -4.42 -2.05
N TYR A 75 13.61 -4.85 -1.31
CA TYR A 75 14.64 -3.94 -0.81
C TYR A 75 15.99 -4.66 -0.74
N PRO A 76 17.09 -3.92 -0.97
CA PRO A 76 18.43 -4.50 -0.86
C PRO A 76 18.85 -4.63 0.61
N GLU A 77 19.38 -5.78 0.96
CA GLU A 77 19.91 -6.06 2.29
C GLU A 77 21.03 -7.09 2.18
N ASN A 78 22.21 -6.76 2.72
CA ASN A 78 23.36 -7.66 2.73
C ASN A 78 23.76 -8.19 1.35
N GLY A 79 23.69 -7.32 0.33
CA GLY A 79 24.04 -7.70 -1.04
C GLY A 79 22.99 -8.55 -1.76
N GLN A 80 21.85 -8.78 -1.14
CA GLN A 80 20.75 -9.54 -1.72
C GLN A 80 19.50 -8.68 -1.84
N CYS A 81 18.61 -9.06 -2.75
CA CYS A 81 17.33 -8.42 -2.91
C CYS A 81 16.26 -9.21 -2.15
N ASN A 82 15.80 -8.67 -1.02
CA ASN A 82 14.75 -9.30 -0.23
C ASN A 82 13.39 -8.90 -0.76
N LYS A 83 12.48 -9.87 -0.79
CA LYS A 83 11.11 -9.66 -1.25
C LYS A 83 10.15 -9.97 -0.13
N THR A 84 9.22 -9.05 0.13
CA THR A 84 8.16 -9.26 1.11
C THR A 84 6.81 -9.00 0.48
N ILE A 85 5.81 -9.78 0.88
CA ILE A 85 4.42 -9.58 0.49
C ILE A 85 3.59 -9.74 1.75
N ASN A 86 2.97 -8.66 2.19
CA ASN A 86 2.17 -8.66 3.40
C ASN A 86 0.81 -8.04 3.13
N SER A 87 -0.23 -8.64 3.71
CA SER A 87 -1.59 -8.13 3.59
C SER A 87 -2.11 -7.69 4.94
N TYR A 88 -2.92 -6.64 4.91
CA TYR A 88 -3.47 -6.01 6.10
C TYR A 88 -4.95 -5.71 5.88
N GLU A 89 -5.71 -5.78 6.96
CA GLU A 89 -7.08 -5.29 6.98
C GLU A 89 -7.07 -3.86 7.49
N TRP A 90 -7.89 -2.98 6.91
CA TRP A 90 -7.91 -1.58 7.30
C TRP A 90 -9.32 -1.05 7.44
N VAL A 91 -9.45 -0.01 8.26
CA VAL A 91 -10.68 0.77 8.39
C VAL A 91 -10.35 2.26 8.37
N LYS A 92 -11.34 3.07 8.01
CA LYS A 92 -11.21 4.52 8.08
C LYS A 92 -12.20 5.04 9.11
N GLU A 93 -11.69 5.78 10.09
CA GLU A 93 -12.51 6.39 11.14
C GLU A 93 -12.03 7.82 11.39
N GLY A 94 -12.96 8.77 11.43
CA GLY A 94 -12.63 10.16 11.68
C GLY A 94 -11.64 10.75 10.69
N GLY A 95 -11.66 10.30 9.44
CA GLY A 95 -10.72 10.74 8.41
C GLY A 95 -9.35 10.12 8.48
N LYS A 96 -9.12 9.20 9.40
CA LYS A 96 -7.83 8.52 9.59
C LYS A 96 -7.92 7.05 9.26
N TYR A 97 -6.81 6.48 8.81
CA TYR A 97 -6.70 5.08 8.41
C TYR A 97 -6.03 4.26 9.50
N TYR A 98 -6.57 3.08 9.76
CA TYR A 98 -6.05 2.18 10.80
C TYR A 98 -5.89 0.78 10.26
N ASN A 99 -4.76 0.15 10.61
CA ASN A 99 -4.57 -1.28 10.43
C ASN A 99 -5.29 -2.01 11.56
N VAL A 100 -6.20 -2.91 11.20
CA VAL A 100 -6.99 -3.69 12.16
C VAL A 100 -6.78 -5.19 11.97
N SER A 101 -5.67 -5.59 11.35
CA SER A 101 -5.33 -7.00 11.13
C SER A 101 -5.23 -7.78 12.45
N ASN A 102 -4.79 -7.11 13.51
CA ASN A 102 -4.87 -7.64 14.86
C ASN A 102 -6.05 -6.96 15.55
N PRO A 103 -7.16 -7.69 15.82
CA PRO A 103 -8.34 -7.08 16.43
C PRO A 103 -8.09 -6.50 17.84
N ALA A 104 -7.03 -6.92 18.53
CA ALA A 104 -6.67 -6.37 19.83
C ALA A 104 -5.89 -5.06 19.73
N GLU A 105 -5.36 -4.75 18.57
CA GLU A 105 -4.54 -3.55 18.36
C GLU A 105 -4.96 -2.83 17.07
N LYS A 106 -5.26 -1.56 17.22
CA LYS A 106 -5.62 -0.70 16.10
C LYS A 106 -4.47 0.27 15.89
N THR A 107 -3.75 0.08 14.79
CA THR A 107 -2.55 0.85 14.51
C THR A 107 -2.84 1.94 13.50
N LEU A 108 -2.52 3.18 13.86
CA LEU A 108 -2.70 4.32 12.96
C LEU A 108 -1.71 4.24 11.80
N TRP A 109 -2.23 4.36 10.58
CA TRP A 109 -1.44 4.56 9.38
C TRP A 109 -1.47 6.04 9.01
N ASP A 110 -0.31 6.65 8.89
CA ASP A 110 -0.20 8.04 8.48
C ASP A 110 -0.19 8.11 6.96
N ILE A 111 -1.39 8.30 6.39
CA ILE A 111 -1.61 8.35 4.95
C ILE A 111 -2.12 9.72 4.57
N ASN A 112 -1.49 10.35 3.59
CA ASN A 112 -1.90 11.65 3.07
C ASN A 112 -1.96 11.61 1.55
N PHE A 113 -3.00 12.22 0.99
CA PHE A 113 -3.19 12.30 -0.45
C PHE A 113 -2.99 13.72 -0.95
N SER A 114 -2.51 13.84 -2.17
CA SER A 114 -2.36 15.12 -2.86
C SER A 114 -2.57 14.93 -4.36
N ASN A 115 -2.55 16.03 -5.10
CA ASN A 115 -2.68 16.01 -6.56
C ASN A 115 -3.94 15.23 -7.01
N ASN A 116 -5.11 15.66 -6.52
CA ASN A 116 -6.41 15.01 -6.81
C ASN A 116 -6.42 13.53 -6.46
N ASN A 117 -5.81 13.16 -5.33
CA ASN A 117 -5.73 11.78 -4.84
C ASN A 117 -4.97 10.83 -5.78
N ARG A 118 -4.10 11.38 -6.62
CA ARG A 118 -3.22 10.57 -7.48
C ARG A 118 -1.85 10.32 -6.87
N TYR A 119 -1.54 11.02 -5.81
CA TYR A 119 -0.27 10.92 -5.10
C TYR A 119 -0.56 10.66 -3.62
N MET A 120 0.20 9.76 -3.03
CA MET A 120 0.01 9.35 -1.64
C MET A 120 1.35 9.27 -0.94
N THR A 121 1.40 9.74 0.30
CA THR A 121 2.49 9.42 1.22
C THR A 121 1.98 8.49 2.28
N PHE A 122 2.78 7.50 2.63
CA PHE A 122 2.48 6.51 3.65
C PHE A 122 3.68 6.46 4.58
N ALA A 123 3.50 6.91 5.81
CA ALA A 123 4.60 6.99 6.77
C ALA A 123 4.45 5.95 7.86
N ILE A 124 5.56 5.31 8.20
CA ILE A 124 5.64 4.34 9.29
C ILE A 124 6.86 4.67 10.14
N ASP A 125 6.84 4.25 11.39
CA ASP A 125 7.97 4.39 12.27
C ASP A 125 8.82 3.12 12.21
N GLY A 126 10.07 3.26 11.78
CA GLY A 126 11.03 2.17 11.72
C GLY A 126 12.06 2.26 12.84
N ASP A 127 12.92 1.24 12.96
CA ASP A 127 13.93 1.16 14.01
C ASP A 127 14.94 2.31 13.94
N ASN A 128 15.22 2.80 12.73
CA ASN A 128 16.19 3.86 12.48
C ASN A 128 15.54 5.21 12.18
N GLY A 129 14.27 5.38 12.52
CA GLY A 129 13.52 6.59 12.33
C GLY A 129 12.28 6.41 11.48
N ARG A 130 11.64 7.53 11.19
CA ARG A 130 10.39 7.54 10.42
C ARG A 130 10.69 7.34 8.93
N ILE A 131 9.97 6.41 8.32
CA ILE A 131 10.09 6.12 6.89
C ILE A 131 8.85 6.68 6.20
N ILE A 132 9.05 7.50 5.19
CA ILE A 132 7.97 8.07 4.39
C ILE A 132 8.07 7.51 2.98
N MET A 133 7.08 6.73 2.60
CA MET A 133 6.99 6.15 1.25
C MET A 133 6.10 7.03 0.38
N HIS A 134 6.55 7.30 -0.83
CA HIS A 134 5.81 8.09 -1.80
C HIS A 134 5.30 7.20 -2.92
N PHE A 135 4.01 7.29 -3.20
CA PHE A 135 3.35 6.46 -4.20
C PHE A 135 2.60 7.31 -5.21
N THR A 136 2.52 6.83 -6.43
CA THR A 136 1.62 7.37 -7.44
C THR A 136 0.57 6.33 -7.80
N LYS A 137 -0.64 6.78 -8.10
CA LYS A 137 -1.73 5.87 -8.45
C LYS A 137 -1.56 5.36 -9.87
N VAL A 138 -1.68 4.08 -10.03
CA VAL A 138 -1.61 3.40 -11.32
C VAL A 138 -3.04 3.30 -11.89
N LYS A 139 -3.16 3.60 -13.15
CA LYS A 139 -4.47 3.51 -13.83
C LYS A 139 -4.86 2.06 -14.11
#